data_8f2b0b9aa42689c5b2df5c8975eeb34c
#
_entry.id   8f2b0b9aa42689c5b2df5c8975eeb34c
#
_cell.length_a   1.000
_cell.length_b   1.000
_cell.length_c   1.000
_cell.angle_alpha   90.00
_cell.angle_beta   90.00
_cell.angle_gamma   90.00
#
_symmetry.space_group_name_H-M   'P 1'
#
loop_
_entity.id
_entity.type
_entity.pdbx_description
1 polymer ?
#
loop_
_entity_poly.entity_id
_entity_poly.type
_entity_poly.pdbx_seq_one_letter_code
_entity_poly.pdbx_strand_id
1 'polypeptide(L)'
;MPQLWQGRASKAVDSRVNDFNSSIRFDARMIEQDIQGSLVHSAMLGRQGIISRQDVDDIHKGLHSILDDLHSGALEIDPNAEDVHTFVEQTLTARVGDAGKRLHTGRSLNDQVALDIRLNLRAASEHIQGQIKELITVLCDQAEKGAGYVMPGYTHLQRAQPVTFGHQLMAYAWMLLRDLGRLQDATRRMDAECPLGSGALAGTTYPLDRFYTAEQLGFAAPCGNSIDGVSDRDFCIELCSAMATCMMHLSRLSEEIILWCSWEFKFIELDDAFTTGSSIMPQKKNPDVTELIRGKTGRVYGNLNTLLVMMKGIPLAYDKDMQEDKEAIFDAVDTLELCLRTVTPMLATMTPLPANMRRAAAKGFINATDCADYLTKKGMPFRDAYKCTGTMVAACIREGKTLEELTLDEFKQYSDLFEDDVYTAINLTTCCEGRTSYGGPTKASVMKQVADVKGKLA
;
A
#
# COMPACT_ATOMS: atom_id res chain seq x y z
N MET A 1 -1.95 20.29 33.62
CA MET A 1 -3.10 19.63 34.26
C MET A 1 -2.59 18.63 35.30
N PRO A 2 -3.32 18.30 36.43
CA PRO A 2 -2.88 17.27 37.36
C PRO A 2 -2.89 15.91 36.67
N GLN A 3 -1.84 15.12 36.89
CA GLN A 3 -1.71 13.77 36.31
C GLN A 3 -2.65 12.78 37.03
N LEU A 4 -3.38 11.95 36.27
CA LEU A 4 -4.37 11.02 36.82
C LEU A 4 -3.76 9.96 37.78
N TRP A 5 -2.44 9.69 37.69
CA TRP A 5 -1.70 8.69 38.44
C TRP A 5 -0.93 9.22 39.67
N GLN A 6 -1.17 10.44 40.08
CA GLN A 6 -0.40 11.13 41.12
C GLN A 6 -0.63 10.61 42.56
N GLY A 7 -1.33 9.49 42.77
CA GLY A 7 -1.78 9.03 44.09
C GLY A 7 -0.67 8.75 45.13
N ARG A 8 0.52 8.28 44.74
CA ARG A 8 1.65 7.94 45.62
C ARG A 8 2.78 8.96 45.61
N ALA A 9 2.84 9.78 44.54
CA ALA A 9 3.97 10.68 44.33
C ALA A 9 3.95 11.85 45.32
N SER A 10 5.06 12.06 46.03
CA SER A 10 5.25 13.16 47.01
C SER A 10 5.84 14.42 46.36
N LYS A 11 6.23 14.36 45.12
CA LYS A 11 6.84 15.48 44.36
C LYS A 11 6.18 15.60 42.99
N ALA A 12 6.14 16.81 42.42
CA ALA A 12 5.77 17.03 41.05
C ALA A 12 6.81 16.39 40.11
N VAL A 13 6.35 15.89 38.98
CA VAL A 13 7.24 15.35 37.92
C VAL A 13 8.00 16.50 37.29
N ASP A 14 9.28 16.28 36.97
CA ASP A 14 10.11 17.25 36.24
C ASP A 14 9.51 17.51 34.86
N SER A 15 9.47 18.75 34.42
CA SER A 15 8.87 19.13 33.14
C SER A 15 9.51 18.41 31.94
N ARG A 16 10.81 18.13 31.99
CA ARG A 16 11.51 17.37 30.95
C ARG A 16 11.02 15.93 30.84
N VAL A 17 10.62 15.32 31.96
CA VAL A 17 10.04 13.98 31.97
C VAL A 17 8.63 13.99 31.39
N ASN A 18 7.86 15.05 31.63
CA ASN A 18 6.55 15.23 31.01
C ASN A 18 6.69 15.34 29.49
N ASP A 19 7.59 16.19 28.99
CA ASP A 19 7.85 16.34 27.55
C ASP A 19 8.34 15.04 26.91
N PHE A 20 9.18 14.28 27.62
CA PHE A 20 9.71 13.00 27.14
C PHE A 20 8.64 11.90 27.08
N ASN A 21 7.71 11.87 28.02
CA ASN A 21 6.67 10.83 28.13
C ASN A 21 5.40 11.17 27.37
N SER A 22 5.14 12.44 27.04
CA SER A 22 3.90 12.87 26.39
C SER A 22 3.78 12.28 24.98
N SER A 23 2.59 11.76 24.66
CA SER A 23 2.24 11.21 23.35
C SER A 23 1.20 12.02 22.59
N ILE A 24 0.62 13.06 23.21
CA ILE A 24 -0.47 13.85 22.61
C ILE A 24 -0.17 14.33 21.19
N ARG A 25 1.10 14.60 20.87
CA ARG A 25 1.51 15.12 19.55
C ARG A 25 1.23 14.15 18.40
N PHE A 26 1.17 12.84 18.69
CA PHE A 26 0.93 11.83 17.65
C PHE A 26 -0.31 10.96 17.95
N ASP A 27 -0.72 10.81 19.22
CA ASP A 27 -1.91 10.01 19.54
C ASP A 27 -3.23 10.80 19.45
N ALA A 28 -3.17 12.13 19.41
CA ALA A 28 -4.34 12.98 19.21
C ALA A 28 -5.18 12.59 17.99
N ARG A 29 -4.56 12.01 16.96
CA ARG A 29 -5.26 11.52 15.75
C ARG A 29 -6.24 10.36 16.04
N MET A 30 -6.13 9.71 17.19
CA MET A 30 -7.02 8.62 17.60
C MET A 30 -8.21 9.09 18.45
N ILE A 31 -8.45 10.40 18.61
CA ILE A 31 -9.46 10.93 19.53
C ILE A 31 -10.88 10.42 19.22
N GLU A 32 -11.21 10.24 17.95
CA GLU A 32 -12.52 9.68 17.55
C GLU A 32 -12.65 8.20 17.98
N GLN A 33 -11.56 7.44 17.86
CA GLN A 33 -11.51 6.04 18.27
C GLN A 33 -11.57 5.89 19.79
N ASP A 34 -10.87 6.74 20.53
CA ASP A 34 -10.92 6.79 21.98
C ASP A 34 -12.35 7.08 22.48
N ILE A 35 -13.02 8.06 21.87
CA ILE A 35 -14.42 8.37 22.20
C ILE A 35 -15.35 7.22 21.81
N GLN A 36 -15.15 6.60 20.64
CA GLN A 36 -15.94 5.43 20.21
C GLN A 36 -15.80 4.28 21.22
N GLY A 37 -14.57 3.94 21.61
CA GLY A 37 -14.29 2.93 22.63
C GLY A 37 -14.93 3.27 23.97
N SER A 38 -14.88 4.53 24.39
CA SER A 38 -15.46 5.04 25.63
C SER A 38 -16.99 5.00 25.64
N LEU A 39 -17.65 5.30 24.52
CA LEU A 39 -19.10 5.17 24.36
C LEU A 39 -19.55 3.71 24.55
N VAL A 40 -18.89 2.78 23.91
CA VAL A 40 -19.23 1.36 24.01
C VAL A 40 -18.90 0.81 25.42
N HIS A 41 -17.78 1.21 26.00
CA HIS A 41 -17.41 0.80 27.35
C HIS A 41 -18.43 1.26 28.38
N SER A 42 -18.84 2.54 28.38
CA SER A 42 -19.85 3.06 29.31
C SER A 42 -21.21 2.42 29.09
N ALA A 43 -21.62 2.15 27.88
CA ALA A 43 -22.84 1.40 27.58
C ALA A 43 -22.81 -0.01 28.17
N MET A 44 -21.69 -0.71 28.08
CA MET A 44 -21.45 -2.02 28.69
C MET A 44 -21.52 -1.94 30.21
N LEU A 45 -20.85 -0.96 30.83
CA LEU A 45 -20.89 -0.76 32.30
C LEU A 45 -22.31 -0.54 32.78
N GLY A 46 -23.11 0.26 32.09
CA GLY A 46 -24.52 0.49 32.43
C GLY A 46 -25.38 -0.77 32.27
N ARG A 47 -25.17 -1.53 31.19
CA ARG A 47 -25.85 -2.81 30.91
C ARG A 47 -25.58 -3.84 32.04
N GLN A 48 -24.35 -3.86 32.55
CA GLN A 48 -23.97 -4.74 33.64
C GLN A 48 -24.32 -4.20 35.03
N GLY A 49 -24.94 -3.03 35.13
CA GLY A 49 -25.34 -2.42 36.39
C GLY A 49 -24.14 -1.93 37.23
N ILE A 50 -22.98 -1.75 36.64
CA ILE A 50 -21.76 -1.26 37.32
C ILE A 50 -21.86 0.24 37.57
N ILE A 51 -22.43 0.97 36.62
CA ILE A 51 -22.78 2.40 36.72
C ILE A 51 -24.29 2.58 36.46
N SER A 52 -24.83 3.69 36.89
CA SER A 52 -26.26 3.98 36.71
C SER A 52 -26.57 4.32 35.23
N ARG A 53 -27.83 4.14 34.85
CA ARG A 53 -28.30 4.58 33.51
C ARG A 53 -28.11 6.08 33.33
N GLN A 54 -28.33 6.88 34.35
CA GLN A 54 -28.10 8.32 34.29
C GLN A 54 -26.64 8.65 34.02
N ASP A 55 -25.68 7.93 34.65
CA ASP A 55 -24.26 8.10 34.38
C ASP A 55 -23.91 7.79 32.92
N VAL A 56 -24.50 6.73 32.32
CA VAL A 56 -24.33 6.41 30.92
C VAL A 56 -24.83 7.54 30.01
N ASP A 57 -26.06 8.02 30.27
CA ASP A 57 -26.68 9.09 29.47
C ASP A 57 -25.84 10.39 29.53
N ASP A 58 -25.32 10.74 30.72
CA ASP A 58 -24.47 11.92 30.93
C ASP A 58 -23.12 11.76 30.25
N ILE A 59 -22.48 10.60 30.34
CA ILE A 59 -21.22 10.27 29.66
C ILE A 59 -21.41 10.38 28.15
N HIS A 60 -22.43 9.72 27.59
CA HIS A 60 -22.70 9.74 26.15
C HIS A 60 -22.94 11.17 25.65
N LYS A 61 -23.77 11.95 26.35
CA LYS A 61 -24.01 13.35 26.01
C LYS A 61 -22.71 14.17 26.04
N GLY A 62 -21.88 13.97 27.06
CA GLY A 62 -20.59 14.65 27.19
C GLY A 62 -19.63 14.29 26.08
N LEU A 63 -19.47 12.99 25.73
CA LEU A 63 -18.58 12.52 24.68
C LEU A 63 -19.01 13.01 23.29
N HIS A 64 -20.31 12.95 22.96
CA HIS A 64 -20.81 13.50 21.71
C HIS A 64 -20.61 15.01 21.62
N SER A 65 -20.85 15.75 22.72
CA SER A 65 -20.55 17.18 22.77
C SER A 65 -19.07 17.51 22.55
N ILE A 66 -18.15 16.64 23.03
CA ILE A 66 -16.71 16.79 22.77
C ILE A 66 -16.40 16.64 21.28
N LEU A 67 -16.97 15.60 20.62
CA LEU A 67 -16.80 15.40 19.18
C LEU A 67 -17.35 16.57 18.36
N ASP A 68 -18.55 17.03 18.67
CA ASP A 68 -19.20 18.15 17.96
C ASP A 68 -18.34 19.42 18.06
N ASP A 69 -17.81 19.71 19.25
CA ASP A 69 -16.98 20.88 19.49
C ASP A 69 -15.62 20.77 18.79
N LEU A 70 -15.02 19.58 18.72
CA LEU A 70 -13.79 19.33 17.96
C LEU A 70 -14.02 19.52 16.45
N HIS A 71 -15.10 18.95 15.92
CA HIS A 71 -15.44 19.08 14.49
C HIS A 71 -15.79 20.52 14.09
N SER A 72 -16.41 21.29 14.98
CA SER A 72 -16.73 22.69 14.75
C SER A 72 -15.57 23.65 15.01
N GLY A 73 -14.47 23.15 15.62
CA GLY A 73 -13.33 24.00 16.05
C GLY A 73 -13.63 24.81 17.32
N ALA A 74 -14.72 24.54 18.03
CA ALA A 74 -15.05 25.18 19.31
C ALA A 74 -14.19 24.65 20.48
N LEU A 75 -13.63 23.45 20.33
CA LEU A 75 -12.65 22.83 21.23
C LEU A 75 -11.39 22.50 20.46
N GLU A 76 -10.25 22.89 20.99
CA GLU A 76 -8.93 22.47 20.52
C GLU A 76 -8.30 21.48 21.50
N ILE A 77 -7.54 20.53 20.97
CA ILE A 77 -6.79 19.57 21.78
C ILE A 77 -5.64 20.31 22.47
N ASP A 78 -5.57 20.23 23.80
CA ASP A 78 -4.47 20.84 24.55
C ASP A 78 -3.13 20.15 24.24
N PRO A 79 -2.18 20.83 23.58
CA PRO A 79 -0.88 20.27 23.24
C PRO A 79 0.00 19.92 24.45
N ASN A 80 -0.41 20.37 25.66
CA ASN A 80 0.28 20.07 26.91
C ASN A 80 -0.37 18.91 27.68
N ALA A 81 -1.39 18.26 27.13
CA ALA A 81 -1.94 17.04 27.71
C ALA A 81 -0.87 15.92 27.67
N GLU A 82 -0.95 14.96 28.57
CA GLU A 82 -0.05 13.79 28.56
C GLU A 82 -0.30 12.90 27.34
N ASP A 83 -1.56 12.59 27.10
CA ASP A 83 -2.05 11.77 26.00
C ASP A 83 -3.52 12.10 25.65
N VAL A 84 -4.04 11.50 24.58
CA VAL A 84 -5.42 11.69 24.12
C VAL A 84 -6.44 11.19 25.15
N HIS A 85 -6.15 10.10 25.83
CA HIS A 85 -7.05 9.48 26.82
C HIS A 85 -7.27 10.41 28.01
N THR A 86 -6.18 10.95 28.53
CA THR A 86 -6.21 11.95 29.63
C THR A 86 -6.95 13.21 29.21
N PHE A 87 -6.74 13.68 27.98
CA PHE A 87 -7.44 14.85 27.46
C PHE A 87 -8.96 14.62 27.41
N VAL A 88 -9.40 13.49 26.86
CA VAL A 88 -10.83 13.13 26.74
C VAL A 88 -11.47 12.98 28.12
N GLU A 89 -10.83 12.22 29.05
CA GLU A 89 -11.37 11.97 30.38
C GLU A 89 -11.50 13.26 31.24
N GLN A 90 -10.49 14.13 31.17
CA GLN A 90 -10.53 15.41 31.90
C GLN A 90 -11.55 16.36 31.29
N THR A 91 -11.64 16.45 29.97
CA THR A 91 -12.64 17.29 29.29
C THR A 91 -14.06 16.79 29.58
N LEU A 92 -14.27 15.49 29.55
CA LEU A 92 -15.55 14.87 29.91
C LEU A 92 -15.92 15.17 31.40
N THR A 93 -14.97 14.96 32.28
CA THR A 93 -15.21 15.23 33.73
C THR A 93 -15.54 16.69 34.00
N ALA A 94 -14.90 17.62 33.30
CA ALA A 94 -15.23 19.04 33.41
C ALA A 94 -16.68 19.35 32.95
N ARG A 95 -17.23 18.59 32.00
CA ARG A 95 -18.58 18.78 31.47
C ARG A 95 -19.68 18.10 32.28
N VAL A 96 -19.41 16.88 32.75
CA VAL A 96 -20.46 16.04 33.38
C VAL A 96 -20.17 15.63 34.82
N GLY A 97 -19.09 16.15 35.42
CA GLY A 97 -18.76 15.94 36.81
C GLY A 97 -18.42 14.48 37.16
N ASP A 98 -19.02 13.97 38.25
CA ASP A 98 -18.68 12.63 38.76
C ASP A 98 -19.06 11.49 37.81
N ALA A 99 -20.00 11.66 36.91
CA ALA A 99 -20.32 10.69 35.88
C ALA A 99 -19.08 10.45 34.98
N GLY A 100 -18.35 11.51 34.59
CA GLY A 100 -17.13 11.41 33.79
C GLY A 100 -16.03 10.59 34.49
N LYS A 101 -15.89 10.73 35.80
CA LYS A 101 -14.92 9.94 36.62
C LYS A 101 -15.24 8.44 36.66
N ARG A 102 -16.50 8.05 36.42
CA ARG A 102 -16.92 6.64 36.39
C ARG A 102 -16.61 5.95 35.11
N LEU A 103 -16.30 6.70 34.04
CA LEU A 103 -15.96 6.14 32.72
C LEU A 103 -14.76 5.18 32.79
N HIS A 104 -13.76 5.45 33.64
CA HIS A 104 -12.56 4.62 33.76
C HIS A 104 -12.76 3.32 34.54
N THR A 105 -13.96 3.07 35.09
CA THR A 105 -14.25 1.85 35.89
C THR A 105 -13.98 0.58 35.06
N GLY A 106 -13.16 -0.32 35.62
CA GLY A 106 -12.83 -1.60 34.95
C GLY A 106 -11.98 -1.50 33.67
N ARG A 107 -11.33 -0.36 33.43
CA ARG A 107 -10.47 -0.11 32.29
C ARG A 107 -9.09 0.35 32.71
N SER A 108 -8.08 0.15 31.87
CA SER A 108 -6.74 0.72 31.97
C SER A 108 -6.41 1.50 30.70
N LEU A 109 -5.41 2.39 30.76
CA LEU A 109 -4.84 2.99 29.57
C LEU A 109 -4.22 1.94 28.64
N ASN A 110 -3.78 0.79 29.17
CA ASN A 110 -3.15 -0.26 28.40
C ASN A 110 -4.11 -0.94 27.40
N ASP A 111 -5.30 -1.37 27.84
CA ASP A 111 -6.29 -1.96 26.96
C ASP A 111 -7.01 -0.92 26.10
N GLN A 112 -7.13 0.31 26.59
CA GLN A 112 -7.68 1.44 25.85
C GLN A 112 -6.82 1.80 24.65
N VAL A 113 -5.52 2.04 24.82
CA VAL A 113 -4.62 2.38 23.73
C VAL A 113 -4.48 1.23 22.70
N ALA A 114 -4.49 -0.03 23.18
CA ALA A 114 -4.46 -1.19 22.31
C ALA A 114 -5.71 -1.27 21.40
N LEU A 115 -6.87 -0.88 21.93
CA LEU A 115 -8.10 -0.75 21.14
C LEU A 115 -8.01 0.39 20.13
N ASP A 116 -7.61 1.57 20.56
CA ASP A 116 -7.66 2.79 19.75
C ASP A 116 -6.74 2.70 18.55
N ILE A 117 -5.55 2.11 18.70
CA ILE A 117 -4.64 1.84 17.59
C ILE A 117 -5.30 0.89 16.57
N ARG A 118 -5.94 -0.21 17.04
CA ARG A 118 -6.62 -1.15 16.15
C ARG A 118 -7.75 -0.48 15.38
N LEU A 119 -8.61 0.30 16.04
CA LEU A 119 -9.70 1.02 15.39
C LEU A 119 -9.19 2.06 14.36
N ASN A 120 -8.14 2.80 14.71
CA ASN A 120 -7.54 3.78 13.81
C ASN A 120 -6.90 3.10 12.58
N LEU A 121 -6.14 2.03 12.78
CA LEU A 121 -5.50 1.31 11.69
C LEU A 121 -6.50 0.55 10.81
N ARG A 122 -7.64 0.10 11.36
CA ARG A 122 -8.76 -0.44 10.57
C ARG A 122 -9.24 0.59 9.54
N ALA A 123 -9.59 1.78 10.02
CA ALA A 123 -10.05 2.85 9.15
C ALA A 123 -9.00 3.27 8.11
N ALA A 124 -7.74 3.38 8.52
CA ALA A 124 -6.63 3.68 7.62
C ALA A 124 -6.43 2.57 6.57
N SER A 125 -6.48 1.30 6.97
CA SER A 125 -6.35 0.17 6.04
C SER A 125 -7.47 0.13 5.01
N GLU A 126 -8.72 0.38 5.43
CA GLU A 126 -9.86 0.45 4.52
C GLU A 126 -9.70 1.60 3.50
N HIS A 127 -9.24 2.76 3.96
CA HIS A 127 -8.95 3.89 3.08
C HIS A 127 -7.84 3.57 2.06
N ILE A 128 -6.72 3.00 2.51
CA ILE A 128 -5.62 2.56 1.63
C ILE A 128 -6.10 1.50 0.62
N GLN A 129 -6.92 0.54 1.05
CA GLN A 129 -7.51 -0.46 0.15
C GLN A 129 -8.34 0.21 -0.96
N GLY A 130 -9.13 1.24 -0.62
CA GLY A 130 -9.86 2.05 -1.59
C GLY A 130 -8.93 2.72 -2.61
N GLN A 131 -7.87 3.37 -2.16
CA GLN A 131 -6.89 4.02 -3.03
C GLN A 131 -6.14 3.02 -3.93
N ILE A 132 -5.82 1.83 -3.45
CA ILE A 132 -5.21 0.77 -4.27
C ILE A 132 -6.18 0.29 -5.35
N LYS A 133 -7.47 0.13 -5.03
CA LYS A 133 -8.51 -0.22 -6.03
C LYS A 133 -8.61 0.84 -7.13
N GLU A 134 -8.53 2.11 -6.78
CA GLU A 134 -8.51 3.21 -7.75
C GLU A 134 -7.28 3.14 -8.66
N LEU A 135 -6.10 2.93 -8.08
CA LEU A 135 -4.85 2.79 -8.85
C LEU A 135 -4.90 1.58 -9.80
N ILE A 136 -5.38 0.44 -9.34
CA ILE A 136 -5.57 -0.75 -10.18
C ILE A 136 -6.51 -0.44 -11.34
N THR A 137 -7.60 0.29 -11.09
CA THR A 137 -8.57 0.68 -12.12
C THR A 137 -7.90 1.55 -13.18
N VAL A 138 -7.11 2.55 -12.77
CA VAL A 138 -6.35 3.42 -13.69
C VAL A 138 -5.36 2.61 -14.53
N LEU A 139 -4.63 1.67 -13.91
CA LEU A 139 -3.71 0.78 -14.65
C LEU A 139 -4.45 -0.08 -15.67
N CYS A 140 -5.62 -0.62 -15.30
CA CYS A 140 -6.47 -1.37 -16.23
C CYS A 140 -6.93 -0.50 -17.41
N ASP A 141 -7.35 0.74 -17.17
CA ASP A 141 -7.81 1.65 -18.22
C ASP A 141 -6.68 2.05 -19.16
N GLN A 142 -5.47 2.28 -18.65
CA GLN A 142 -4.29 2.54 -19.47
C GLN A 142 -3.82 1.28 -20.21
N ALA A 143 -3.93 0.11 -19.59
CA ALA A 143 -3.60 -1.17 -20.24
C ALA A 143 -4.55 -1.50 -21.39
N GLU A 144 -5.84 -1.22 -21.24
CA GLU A 144 -6.85 -1.38 -22.29
C GLU A 144 -6.52 -0.51 -23.51
N LYS A 145 -6.19 0.77 -23.31
CA LYS A 145 -5.73 1.68 -24.38
C LYS A 145 -4.46 1.17 -25.04
N GLY A 146 -3.52 0.68 -24.24
CA GLY A 146 -2.20 0.21 -24.69
C GLY A 146 -2.13 -1.25 -25.11
N ALA A 147 -3.25 -1.99 -25.18
CA ALA A 147 -3.28 -3.43 -25.44
C ALA A 147 -2.67 -3.85 -26.77
N GLY A 148 -2.67 -2.94 -27.76
CA GLY A 148 -2.06 -3.14 -29.07
C GLY A 148 -0.75 -2.37 -29.30
N TYR A 149 -0.22 -1.65 -28.33
CA TYR A 149 1.00 -0.85 -28.49
C TYR A 149 2.21 -1.74 -28.26
N VAL A 150 2.82 -2.18 -29.36
CA VAL A 150 4.04 -3.00 -29.32
C VAL A 150 5.20 -2.20 -28.78
N MET A 151 5.88 -2.76 -27.76
CA MET A 151 7.10 -2.24 -27.17
C MET A 151 8.13 -3.35 -26.94
N PRO A 152 9.42 -3.02 -26.78
CA PRO A 152 10.38 -4.02 -26.35
C PRO A 152 10.15 -4.39 -24.87
N GLY A 153 10.05 -5.69 -24.58
CA GLY A 153 10.20 -6.21 -23.24
C GLY A 153 11.68 -6.33 -22.90
N TYR A 154 12.02 -6.11 -21.62
CA TYR A 154 13.40 -6.09 -21.14
C TYR A 154 13.68 -7.18 -20.12
N THR A 155 14.85 -7.78 -20.23
CA THR A 155 15.53 -8.51 -19.16
C THR A 155 16.96 -7.98 -19.07
N HIS A 156 17.50 -7.80 -17.86
CA HIS A 156 18.83 -7.21 -17.65
C HIS A 156 19.01 -5.81 -18.29
N LEU A 157 17.90 -5.04 -18.44
CA LEU A 157 17.84 -3.81 -19.23
C LEU A 157 18.29 -3.98 -20.70
N GLN A 158 18.31 -5.21 -21.20
CA GLN A 158 18.51 -5.52 -22.61
C GLN A 158 17.16 -5.80 -23.27
N ARG A 159 17.00 -5.36 -24.51
CA ARG A 159 15.82 -5.70 -25.32
C ARG A 159 15.76 -7.20 -25.51
N ALA A 160 14.66 -7.83 -25.10
CA ALA A 160 14.54 -9.28 -25.05
C ALA A 160 13.51 -9.82 -26.06
N GLN A 161 12.25 -9.54 -25.83
CA GLN A 161 11.15 -10.03 -26.68
C GLN A 161 10.09 -8.93 -26.87
N PRO A 162 9.30 -8.95 -27.95
CA PRO A 162 8.21 -8.01 -28.14
C PRO A 162 7.07 -8.31 -27.15
N VAL A 163 6.59 -7.25 -26.51
CA VAL A 163 5.41 -7.25 -25.63
C VAL A 163 4.51 -6.09 -26.01
N THR A 164 3.37 -5.94 -25.36
CA THR A 164 2.54 -4.75 -25.48
C THR A 164 2.61 -3.89 -24.21
N PHE A 165 2.44 -2.58 -24.38
CA PHE A 165 2.39 -1.64 -23.25
C PHE A 165 1.28 -2.02 -22.26
N GLY A 166 0.13 -2.43 -22.75
CA GLY A 166 -0.96 -2.92 -21.92
C GLY A 166 -0.55 -4.15 -21.11
N HIS A 167 0.16 -5.10 -21.71
CA HIS A 167 0.66 -6.28 -21.00
C HIS A 167 1.63 -5.91 -19.86
N GLN A 168 2.52 -4.97 -20.11
CA GLN A 168 3.47 -4.46 -19.12
C GLN A 168 2.75 -3.82 -17.93
N LEU A 169 1.72 -3.00 -18.17
CA LEU A 169 0.93 -2.36 -17.12
C LEU A 169 0.11 -3.36 -16.31
N MET A 170 -0.43 -4.40 -16.97
CA MET A 170 -1.18 -5.45 -16.25
C MET A 170 -0.31 -6.22 -15.26
N ALA A 171 1.00 -6.33 -15.46
CA ALA A 171 1.88 -6.92 -14.47
C ALA A 171 1.80 -6.19 -13.12
N TYR A 172 1.76 -4.86 -13.14
CA TYR A 172 1.60 -4.03 -11.93
C TYR A 172 0.18 -4.11 -11.35
N ALA A 173 -0.84 -4.17 -12.18
CA ALA A 173 -2.21 -4.37 -11.70
C ALA A 173 -2.34 -5.69 -10.91
N TRP A 174 -1.72 -6.78 -11.39
CA TRP A 174 -1.66 -8.05 -10.67
C TRP A 174 -0.83 -8.00 -9.38
N MET A 175 0.26 -7.22 -9.34
CA MET A 175 1.04 -7.01 -8.10
C MET A 175 0.20 -6.31 -7.05
N LEU A 176 -0.45 -5.20 -7.40
CA LEU A 176 -1.29 -4.41 -6.50
C LEU A 176 -2.54 -5.17 -6.04
N LEU A 177 -3.10 -6.04 -6.89
CA LEU A 177 -4.20 -6.92 -6.48
C LEU A 177 -3.75 -7.90 -5.36
N ARG A 178 -2.52 -8.39 -5.39
CA ARG A 178 -1.96 -9.18 -4.30
C ARG A 178 -1.69 -8.34 -3.05
N ASP A 179 -1.33 -7.07 -3.20
CA ASP A 179 -1.15 -6.14 -2.08
C ASP A 179 -2.47 -5.83 -1.40
N LEU A 180 -3.54 -5.64 -2.18
CA LEU A 180 -4.90 -5.50 -1.66
C LEU A 180 -5.29 -6.71 -0.79
N GLY A 181 -5.00 -7.93 -1.27
CA GLY A 181 -5.25 -9.16 -0.50
C GLY A 181 -4.44 -9.21 0.80
N ARG A 182 -3.17 -8.76 0.80
CA ARG A 182 -2.35 -8.70 2.02
C ARG A 182 -2.93 -7.74 3.06
N LEU A 183 -3.37 -6.56 2.63
CA LEU A 183 -4.02 -5.59 3.52
C LEU A 183 -5.33 -6.13 4.09
N GLN A 184 -6.16 -6.76 3.26
CA GLN A 184 -7.39 -7.41 3.70
C GLN A 184 -7.13 -8.52 4.73
N ASP A 185 -6.11 -9.34 4.51
CA ASP A 185 -5.72 -10.40 5.42
C ASP A 185 -5.20 -9.86 6.75
N ALA A 186 -4.38 -8.80 6.74
CA ALA A 186 -3.89 -8.13 7.94
C ALA A 186 -5.05 -7.50 8.73
N THR A 187 -5.96 -6.79 8.05
CA THR A 187 -7.15 -6.18 8.68
C THR A 187 -8.04 -7.24 9.32
N ARG A 188 -8.29 -8.37 8.64
CA ARG A 188 -9.11 -9.46 9.18
C ARG A 188 -8.52 -10.04 10.47
N ARG A 189 -7.19 -10.21 10.56
CA ARG A 189 -6.53 -10.67 11.80
C ARG A 189 -6.57 -9.61 12.89
N MET A 190 -6.38 -8.33 12.55
CA MET A 190 -6.51 -7.22 13.50
C MET A 190 -7.92 -7.16 14.11
N ASP A 191 -8.96 -7.45 13.32
CA ASP A 191 -10.36 -7.43 13.72
C ASP A 191 -10.83 -8.73 14.41
N ALA A 192 -9.97 -9.73 14.50
CA ALA A 192 -10.34 -11.00 15.11
C ALA A 192 -10.57 -10.86 16.63
N GLU A 193 -9.81 -10.02 17.31
CA GLU A 193 -9.78 -9.97 18.77
C GLU A 193 -9.80 -8.55 19.34
N CYS A 194 -10.79 -8.28 20.22
CA CYS A 194 -10.93 -7.01 20.94
C CYS A 194 -10.13 -7.03 22.24
N PRO A 195 -9.19 -6.09 22.47
CA PRO A 195 -8.40 -6.04 23.69
C PRO A 195 -9.15 -5.44 24.86
N LEU A 196 -10.20 -4.62 24.65
CA LEU A 196 -10.88 -3.88 25.71
C LEU A 196 -11.51 -4.81 26.73
N GLY A 197 -11.28 -4.51 28.02
CA GLY A 197 -11.64 -5.36 29.15
C GLY A 197 -10.48 -6.25 29.65
N SER A 198 -9.31 -6.19 29.00
CA SER A 198 -8.08 -6.82 29.51
C SER A 198 -7.52 -6.10 30.74
N GLY A 199 -7.95 -4.86 30.97
CA GLY A 199 -7.40 -4.02 32.02
C GLY A 199 -5.94 -3.69 31.80
N ALA A 200 -5.16 -3.59 32.86
CA ALA A 200 -3.72 -3.40 32.74
C ALA A 200 -2.99 -4.64 32.13
N LEU A 201 -3.42 -5.85 32.53
CA LEU A 201 -2.93 -7.15 32.11
C LEU A 201 -3.75 -8.35 32.61
N ALA A 202 -4.46 -8.20 33.72
CA ALA A 202 -5.10 -9.30 34.46
C ALA A 202 -6.64 -9.23 34.45
N GLY A 203 -7.22 -8.51 33.49
CA GLY A 203 -8.64 -8.23 33.48
C GLY A 203 -9.07 -7.34 34.67
N THR A 204 -10.25 -7.58 35.22
CA THR A 204 -10.83 -6.79 36.27
C THR A 204 -11.74 -7.66 37.20
N THR A 205 -12.01 -7.19 38.40
CA THR A 205 -12.96 -7.83 39.34
C THR A 205 -14.43 -7.49 39.03
N TYR A 206 -14.69 -6.59 38.09
CA TYR A 206 -16.04 -6.25 37.65
C TYR A 206 -16.56 -7.28 36.61
N PRO A 207 -17.86 -7.58 36.63
CA PRO A 207 -18.46 -8.51 35.66
C PRO A 207 -18.67 -7.87 34.29
N LEU A 208 -17.57 -7.54 33.60
CA LEU A 208 -17.63 -6.94 32.28
C LEU A 208 -18.18 -7.93 31.21
N ASP A 209 -19.04 -7.45 30.32
CA ASP A 209 -19.47 -8.19 29.14
C ASP A 209 -18.56 -7.85 27.95
N ARG A 210 -17.43 -8.55 27.86
CA ARG A 210 -16.44 -8.35 26.82
C ARG A 210 -16.92 -8.79 25.43
N PHE A 211 -17.89 -9.73 25.36
CA PHE A 211 -18.48 -10.15 24.09
C PHE A 211 -19.36 -9.04 23.51
N TYR A 212 -20.18 -8.41 24.35
CA TYR A 212 -20.93 -7.22 23.94
C TYR A 212 -20.01 -6.11 23.44
N THR A 213 -18.94 -5.81 24.15
CA THR A 213 -17.99 -4.77 23.77
C THR A 213 -17.33 -5.10 22.42
N ALA A 214 -16.88 -6.33 22.21
CA ALA A 214 -16.27 -6.77 20.94
C ALA A 214 -17.26 -6.63 19.77
N GLU A 215 -18.50 -7.11 19.94
CA GLU A 215 -19.56 -7.01 18.92
C GLU A 215 -19.84 -5.56 18.52
N GLN A 216 -20.04 -4.68 19.53
CA GLN A 216 -20.34 -3.26 19.27
C GLN A 216 -19.21 -2.50 18.58
N LEU A 217 -17.97 -2.95 18.75
CA LEU A 217 -16.77 -2.38 18.12
C LEU A 217 -16.37 -3.08 16.82
N GLY A 218 -17.16 -4.06 16.35
CA GLY A 218 -16.93 -4.75 15.09
C GLY A 218 -15.79 -5.76 15.11
N PHE A 219 -15.44 -6.30 16.29
CA PHE A 219 -14.49 -7.41 16.43
C PHE A 219 -15.21 -8.76 16.44
N ALA A 220 -14.54 -9.80 16.00
CA ALA A 220 -15.13 -11.14 15.98
C ALA A 220 -15.33 -11.73 17.38
N ALA A 221 -14.42 -11.45 18.34
CA ALA A 221 -14.47 -11.90 19.72
C ALA A 221 -13.59 -11.02 20.63
N PRO A 222 -13.73 -11.10 21.98
CA PRO A 222 -12.71 -10.58 22.87
C PRO A 222 -11.41 -11.39 22.75
N CYS A 223 -10.24 -10.79 23.00
CA CYS A 223 -8.97 -11.51 23.04
C CYS A 223 -8.99 -12.66 24.05
N GLY A 224 -8.37 -13.77 23.68
CA GLY A 224 -8.39 -15.01 24.45
C GLY A 224 -7.55 -14.97 25.74
N ASN A 225 -6.61 -14.02 25.83
CA ASN A 225 -5.77 -13.83 27.01
C ASN A 225 -5.56 -12.32 27.28
N SER A 226 -5.78 -11.88 28.52
CA SER A 226 -5.73 -10.46 28.88
C SER A 226 -4.31 -9.87 28.89
N ILE A 227 -3.28 -10.68 29.11
CA ILE A 227 -1.88 -10.22 28.99
C ILE A 227 -1.54 -9.99 27.54
N ASP A 228 -1.89 -10.93 26.67
CA ASP A 228 -1.69 -10.83 25.24
C ASP A 228 -2.46 -9.65 24.65
N GLY A 229 -3.71 -9.45 25.07
CA GLY A 229 -4.56 -8.36 24.57
C GLY A 229 -3.98 -6.95 24.74
N VAL A 230 -3.16 -6.70 25.77
CA VAL A 230 -2.48 -5.41 25.99
C VAL A 230 -1.07 -5.40 25.40
N SER A 231 -0.46 -6.56 25.17
CA SER A 231 0.91 -6.73 24.72
C SER A 231 1.04 -6.81 23.19
N ASP A 232 0.01 -7.28 22.50
CA ASP A 232 0.04 -7.53 21.07
C ASP A 232 0.21 -6.25 20.25
N ARG A 233 1.18 -6.29 19.35
CA ARG A 233 1.41 -5.32 18.26
C ARG A 233 1.68 -6.01 16.91
N ASP A 234 1.38 -7.30 16.79
CA ASP A 234 1.52 -8.06 15.56
C ASP A 234 0.75 -7.40 14.42
N PHE A 235 -0.43 -6.87 14.70
CA PHE A 235 -1.25 -6.16 13.71
C PHE A 235 -0.57 -4.91 13.14
N CYS A 236 0.24 -4.19 13.93
CA CYS A 236 1.05 -3.07 13.42
C CYS A 236 2.15 -3.58 12.48
N ILE A 237 2.83 -4.66 12.86
CA ILE A 237 3.92 -5.27 12.08
C ILE A 237 3.38 -5.85 10.77
N GLU A 238 2.29 -6.60 10.82
CA GLU A 238 1.66 -7.19 9.62
C GLU A 238 1.17 -6.13 8.65
N LEU A 239 0.46 -5.12 9.14
CA LEU A 239 -0.05 -4.02 8.31
C LEU A 239 1.11 -3.24 7.68
N CYS A 240 2.14 -2.90 8.47
CA CYS A 240 3.33 -2.20 7.97
C CYS A 240 4.09 -3.06 6.94
N SER A 241 4.17 -4.37 7.13
CA SER A 241 4.77 -5.31 6.17
C SER A 241 4.01 -5.35 4.84
N ALA A 242 2.67 -5.36 4.89
CA ALA A 242 1.84 -5.27 3.70
C ALA A 242 2.06 -3.94 2.96
N MET A 243 2.10 -2.82 3.70
CA MET A 243 2.39 -1.49 3.15
C MET A 243 3.80 -1.40 2.57
N ALA A 244 4.82 -1.96 3.23
CA ALA A 244 6.18 -2.01 2.72
C ALA A 244 6.29 -2.80 1.41
N THR A 245 5.54 -3.91 1.28
CA THR A 245 5.47 -4.69 0.04
C THR A 245 4.80 -3.88 -1.08
N CYS A 246 3.72 -3.18 -0.79
CA CYS A 246 3.05 -2.28 -1.75
C CYS A 246 4.01 -1.16 -2.21
N MET A 247 4.72 -0.52 -1.29
CA MET A 247 5.72 0.51 -1.61
C MET A 247 6.85 -0.04 -2.50
N MET A 248 7.26 -1.29 -2.32
CA MET A 248 8.25 -1.94 -3.19
C MET A 248 7.71 -2.06 -4.62
N HIS A 249 6.44 -2.44 -4.80
CA HIS A 249 5.82 -2.50 -6.12
C HIS A 249 5.68 -1.11 -6.76
N LEU A 250 5.29 -0.10 -5.98
CA LEU A 250 5.24 1.29 -6.42
C LEU A 250 6.62 1.84 -6.80
N SER A 251 7.66 1.46 -6.07
CA SER A 251 9.06 1.82 -6.38
C SER A 251 9.51 1.23 -7.72
N ARG A 252 9.18 -0.04 -7.99
CA ARG A 252 9.50 -0.70 -9.27
C ARG A 252 8.76 -0.05 -10.43
N LEU A 253 7.47 0.23 -10.27
CA LEU A 253 6.69 0.96 -11.27
C LEU A 253 7.27 2.36 -11.52
N SER A 254 7.66 3.05 -10.46
CA SER A 254 8.28 4.37 -10.54
C SER A 254 9.59 4.34 -11.32
N GLU A 255 10.44 3.33 -11.11
CA GLU A 255 11.68 3.14 -11.86
C GLU A 255 11.42 2.98 -13.36
N GLU A 256 10.44 2.15 -13.75
CA GLU A 256 10.09 2.00 -15.17
C GLU A 256 9.54 3.29 -15.78
N ILE A 257 8.69 4.03 -15.05
CA ILE A 257 8.17 5.32 -15.52
C ILE A 257 9.31 6.33 -15.72
N ILE A 258 10.29 6.38 -14.80
CA ILE A 258 11.48 7.24 -14.93
C ILE A 258 12.25 6.89 -16.20
N LEU A 259 12.49 5.60 -16.44
CA LEU A 259 13.13 5.14 -17.68
C LEU A 259 12.30 5.52 -18.90
N TRP A 260 11.00 5.23 -18.89
CA TRP A 260 10.12 5.45 -20.05
C TRP A 260 9.94 6.93 -20.41
N CYS A 261 9.97 7.85 -19.45
CA CYS A 261 9.87 9.28 -19.72
C CYS A 261 11.22 9.96 -20.02
N SER A 262 12.34 9.26 -19.85
CA SER A 262 13.67 9.77 -20.24
C SER A 262 13.77 10.03 -21.75
N TRP A 263 14.68 10.90 -22.16
CA TRP A 263 14.90 11.17 -23.59
C TRP A 263 15.40 9.96 -24.36
N GLU A 264 16.14 9.07 -23.73
CA GLU A 264 16.70 7.85 -24.31
C GLU A 264 15.62 6.85 -24.67
N PHE A 265 14.60 6.67 -23.82
CA PHE A 265 13.47 5.77 -24.06
C PHE A 265 12.31 6.49 -24.74
N LYS A 266 11.83 7.57 -24.16
CA LYS A 266 10.71 8.39 -24.67
C LYS A 266 9.47 7.54 -25.05
N PHE A 267 9.10 6.60 -24.20
CA PHE A 267 7.93 5.73 -24.42
C PHE A 267 6.63 6.36 -23.92
N ILE A 268 6.75 7.24 -22.93
CA ILE A 268 5.63 7.98 -22.35
C ILE A 268 5.98 9.45 -22.17
N GLU A 269 4.95 10.23 -21.97
CA GLU A 269 5.05 11.59 -21.46
C GLU A 269 4.13 11.77 -20.27
N LEU A 270 4.67 12.33 -19.18
CA LEU A 270 3.89 12.70 -17.99
C LEU A 270 3.24 14.07 -18.22
N ASP A 271 2.06 14.27 -17.66
CA ASP A 271 1.39 15.56 -17.68
C ASP A 271 2.20 16.60 -16.88
N ASP A 272 2.16 17.87 -17.33
CA ASP A 272 2.89 18.96 -16.69
C ASP A 272 2.48 19.19 -15.22
N ALA A 273 1.25 18.85 -14.87
CA ALA A 273 0.75 18.94 -13.49
C ALA A 273 1.47 17.99 -12.51
N PHE A 274 2.16 16.95 -13.01
CA PHE A 274 2.86 15.94 -12.20
C PHE A 274 4.37 15.92 -12.44
N THR A 275 4.93 17.00 -12.95
CA THR A 275 6.34 17.15 -13.25
C THR A 275 6.85 18.49 -12.80
N THR A 276 8.16 18.63 -12.64
CA THR A 276 8.78 19.92 -12.37
C THR A 276 9.77 20.29 -13.49
N GLY A 277 10.02 21.59 -13.64
CA GLY A 277 11.00 22.11 -14.58
C GLY A 277 12.35 22.41 -13.93
N SER A 278 13.18 23.13 -14.63
CA SER A 278 14.44 23.67 -14.13
C SER A 278 14.43 25.19 -14.22
N SER A 279 14.99 25.87 -13.22
CA SER A 279 15.12 27.33 -13.22
C SER A 279 16.08 27.87 -14.29
N ILE A 280 16.95 27.02 -14.84
CA ILE A 280 17.98 27.40 -15.81
C ILE A 280 17.95 26.61 -17.13
N MET A 281 17.21 25.50 -17.17
CA MET A 281 17.12 24.61 -18.34
C MET A 281 15.65 24.55 -18.81
N PRO A 282 15.21 25.40 -19.74
CA PRO A 282 13.80 25.53 -20.09
C PRO A 282 13.18 24.26 -20.72
N GLN A 283 14.01 23.38 -21.28
CA GLN A 283 13.58 22.12 -21.89
C GLN A 283 13.39 20.97 -20.89
N LYS A 284 13.83 21.12 -19.63
CA LYS A 284 13.88 20.04 -18.65
C LYS A 284 12.54 19.80 -17.98
N LYS A 285 12.13 18.54 -17.92
CA LYS A 285 10.90 18.08 -17.31
C LYS A 285 11.23 16.86 -16.44
N ASN A 286 11.10 16.99 -15.12
CA ASN A 286 11.56 16.01 -14.15
C ASN A 286 10.40 15.13 -13.65
N PRO A 287 10.58 13.81 -13.53
CA PRO A 287 9.58 12.90 -12.97
C PRO A 287 9.65 12.83 -11.43
N ASP A 288 9.60 13.98 -10.75
CA ASP A 288 9.86 14.08 -9.30
C ASP A 288 8.92 13.21 -8.45
N VAL A 289 7.66 13.06 -8.87
CA VAL A 289 6.68 12.22 -8.15
C VAL A 289 7.20 10.80 -8.03
N THR A 290 7.66 10.21 -9.14
CA THR A 290 8.17 8.84 -9.16
C THR A 290 9.50 8.69 -8.42
N GLU A 291 10.38 9.70 -8.49
CA GLU A 291 11.62 9.72 -7.72
C GLU A 291 11.35 9.74 -6.22
N LEU A 292 10.40 10.58 -5.77
CA LEU A 292 10.01 10.65 -4.36
C LEU A 292 9.32 9.36 -3.87
N ILE A 293 8.48 8.71 -4.68
CA ILE A 293 7.89 7.41 -4.32
C ILE A 293 9.00 6.37 -4.11
N ARG A 294 9.96 6.31 -5.03
CA ARG A 294 11.13 5.43 -4.91
C ARG A 294 11.93 5.71 -3.62
N GLY A 295 12.17 6.98 -3.30
CA GLY A 295 12.86 7.40 -2.07
C GLY A 295 12.06 7.08 -0.80
N LYS A 296 10.76 7.38 -0.79
CA LYS A 296 9.86 7.14 0.36
C LYS A 296 9.67 5.65 0.70
N THR A 297 9.95 4.75 -0.23
CA THR A 297 9.92 3.31 0.01
C THR A 297 10.86 2.91 1.14
N GLY A 298 12.07 3.47 1.16
CA GLY A 298 13.04 3.24 2.25
C GLY A 298 12.55 3.72 3.62
N ARG A 299 11.74 4.79 3.66
CA ARG A 299 11.12 5.29 4.88
C ARG A 299 10.15 4.29 5.49
N VAL A 300 9.26 3.69 4.69
CA VAL A 300 8.31 2.67 5.14
C VAL A 300 9.04 1.39 5.59
N TYR A 301 10.15 1.02 4.92
CA TYR A 301 11.00 -0.08 5.39
C TYR A 301 11.63 0.21 6.74
N GLY A 302 12.06 1.45 6.97
CA GLY A 302 12.56 1.91 8.27
C GLY A 302 11.50 1.76 9.37
N ASN A 303 10.26 2.15 9.08
CA ASN A 303 9.14 2.03 10.01
C ASN A 303 8.85 0.57 10.37
N LEU A 304 8.84 -0.34 9.41
CA LEU A 304 8.70 -1.78 9.67
C LEU A 304 9.83 -2.31 10.56
N ASN A 305 11.07 -1.92 10.27
CA ASN A 305 12.21 -2.31 11.10
C ASN A 305 12.10 -1.76 12.51
N THR A 306 11.63 -0.52 12.69
CA THR A 306 11.39 0.08 14.01
C THR A 306 10.41 -0.76 14.83
N LEU A 307 9.27 -1.15 14.24
CA LEU A 307 8.27 -1.99 14.91
C LEU A 307 8.82 -3.36 15.32
N LEU A 308 9.55 -4.01 14.43
CA LEU A 308 10.18 -5.32 14.71
C LEU A 308 11.21 -5.22 15.83
N VAL A 309 12.05 -4.18 15.82
CA VAL A 309 13.09 -3.97 16.83
C VAL A 309 12.50 -3.59 18.17
N MET A 310 11.45 -2.75 18.18
CA MET A 310 10.73 -2.35 19.41
C MET A 310 10.23 -3.58 20.15
N MET A 311 9.55 -4.50 19.47
CA MET A 311 8.89 -5.66 20.11
C MET A 311 9.85 -6.79 20.49
N LYS A 312 10.99 -6.94 19.84
CA LYS A 312 11.84 -8.15 19.90
C LYS A 312 12.44 -8.52 21.25
N GLY A 313 12.36 -7.74 22.27
CA GLY A 313 13.11 -8.02 23.50
C GLY A 313 12.45 -7.51 24.77
N ILE A 314 11.25 -6.94 24.67
CA ILE A 314 10.49 -6.49 25.81
C ILE A 314 9.74 -7.64 26.46
N PRO A 315 9.52 -7.63 27.80
CA PRO A 315 8.68 -8.60 28.49
C PRO A 315 7.21 -8.41 28.16
N LEU A 316 6.37 -9.35 28.65
CA LEU A 316 4.92 -9.31 28.45
C LEU A 316 4.24 -8.16 29.17
N ALA A 317 3.00 -7.96 28.84
CA ALA A 317 2.08 -6.90 29.13
C ALA A 317 2.47 -5.60 28.41
N TYR A 318 2.78 -4.54 29.12
CA TYR A 318 3.05 -3.25 28.53
C TYR A 318 4.29 -2.61 29.15
N ASP A 319 5.24 -2.26 28.28
CA ASP A 319 6.36 -1.38 28.61
C ASP A 319 6.26 -0.10 27.78
N LYS A 320 6.83 0.99 28.28
CA LYS A 320 6.75 2.31 27.65
C LYS A 320 7.40 2.34 26.24
N ASP A 321 8.27 1.36 25.94
CA ASP A 321 8.83 1.12 24.58
C ASP A 321 7.73 1.04 23.52
N MET A 322 6.59 0.44 23.87
CA MET A 322 5.47 0.26 22.95
C MET A 322 4.80 1.58 22.53
N GLN A 323 5.12 2.72 23.16
CA GLN A 323 4.66 4.04 22.72
C GLN A 323 5.24 4.43 21.36
N GLU A 324 6.42 3.87 21.01
CA GLU A 324 7.09 4.09 19.70
C GLU A 324 6.37 3.40 18.53
N ASP A 325 5.37 2.57 18.78
CA ASP A 325 4.53 1.94 17.77
C ASP A 325 3.83 2.97 16.87
N LYS A 326 3.30 4.03 17.48
CA LYS A 326 2.42 5.01 16.85
C LYS A 326 3.15 5.85 15.81
N GLU A 327 4.29 6.43 16.16
CA GLU A 327 5.03 7.27 15.22
C GLU A 327 5.47 6.47 13.99
N ALA A 328 5.93 5.23 14.18
CA ALA A 328 6.35 4.36 13.08
C ALA A 328 5.16 3.96 12.18
N ILE A 329 4.06 3.45 12.76
CA ILE A 329 2.95 2.95 11.94
C ILE A 329 2.16 4.09 11.28
N PHE A 330 1.96 5.21 11.96
CA PHE A 330 1.24 6.36 11.41
C PHE A 330 2.02 7.01 10.28
N ASP A 331 3.35 7.12 10.40
CA ASP A 331 4.21 7.61 9.33
C ASP A 331 4.19 6.68 8.11
N ALA A 332 4.14 5.37 8.31
CA ALA A 332 4.00 4.40 7.22
C ALA A 332 2.66 4.55 6.49
N VAL A 333 1.55 4.69 7.22
CA VAL A 333 0.20 4.96 6.70
C VAL A 333 0.21 6.25 5.87
N ASP A 334 0.60 7.36 6.47
CA ASP A 334 0.58 8.68 5.84
C ASP A 334 1.45 8.73 4.59
N THR A 335 2.59 8.02 4.62
CA THR A 335 3.52 7.94 3.49
C THR A 335 2.91 7.17 2.31
N LEU A 336 2.30 6.00 2.57
CA LEU A 336 1.67 5.22 1.50
C LEU A 336 0.44 5.93 0.93
N GLU A 337 -0.43 6.49 1.78
CA GLU A 337 -1.60 7.26 1.33
C GLU A 337 -1.20 8.44 0.43
N LEU A 338 -0.18 9.19 0.83
CA LEU A 338 0.35 10.30 0.01
C LEU A 338 0.86 9.81 -1.34
N CYS A 339 1.58 8.68 -1.39
CA CYS A 339 2.10 8.11 -2.62
C CYS A 339 0.95 7.66 -3.54
N LEU A 340 -0.03 6.94 -3.02
CA LEU A 340 -1.19 6.46 -3.79
C LEU A 340 -2.02 7.61 -4.35
N ARG A 341 -2.33 8.60 -3.51
CA ARG A 341 -3.10 9.79 -3.89
C ARG A 341 -2.43 10.59 -5.00
N THR A 342 -1.09 10.54 -5.09
CA THR A 342 -0.32 11.30 -6.08
C THR A 342 -0.06 10.50 -7.36
N VAL A 343 0.28 9.21 -7.25
CA VAL A 343 0.61 8.38 -8.42
C VAL A 343 -0.62 8.05 -9.27
N THR A 344 -1.77 7.89 -8.65
CA THR A 344 -3.01 7.51 -9.36
C THR A 344 -3.41 8.54 -10.43
N PRO A 345 -3.58 9.82 -10.13
CA PRO A 345 -3.91 10.82 -11.17
C PRO A 345 -2.74 11.05 -12.14
N MET A 346 -1.48 10.91 -11.72
CA MET A 346 -0.34 10.98 -12.62
C MET A 346 -0.40 9.90 -13.71
N LEU A 347 -0.73 8.66 -13.34
CA LEU A 347 -0.90 7.57 -14.32
C LEU A 347 -2.15 7.72 -15.17
N ALA A 348 -3.23 8.27 -14.61
CA ALA A 348 -4.46 8.52 -15.35
C ALA A 348 -4.26 9.51 -16.51
N THR A 349 -3.36 10.49 -16.33
CA THR A 349 -3.04 11.54 -17.33
C THR A 349 -1.80 11.24 -18.18
N MET A 350 -1.09 10.15 -17.88
CA MET A 350 0.09 9.72 -18.64
C MET A 350 -0.25 9.45 -20.12
N THR A 351 0.55 9.99 -21.02
CA THR A 351 0.40 9.83 -22.47
C THR A 351 1.40 8.80 -23.00
N PRO A 352 0.96 7.62 -23.48
CA PRO A 352 1.82 6.68 -24.19
C PRO A 352 2.25 7.22 -25.56
N LEU A 353 3.48 6.89 -25.99
CA LEU A 353 4.05 7.28 -27.27
C LEU A 353 4.32 6.02 -28.13
N PRO A 354 3.28 5.39 -28.70
CA PRO A 354 3.39 4.07 -29.36
C PRO A 354 4.34 4.05 -30.54
N ALA A 355 4.49 5.17 -31.27
CA ALA A 355 5.45 5.26 -32.39
C ALA A 355 6.91 5.10 -31.87
N ASN A 356 7.25 5.66 -30.72
CA ASN A 356 8.58 5.54 -30.12
C ASN A 356 8.82 4.12 -29.61
N MET A 357 7.82 3.54 -28.95
CA MET A 357 7.85 2.14 -28.50
C MET A 357 8.10 1.19 -29.65
N ARG A 358 7.33 1.34 -30.75
CA ARG A 358 7.47 0.52 -31.96
C ARG A 358 8.85 0.67 -32.59
N ARG A 359 9.36 1.89 -32.72
CA ARG A 359 10.69 2.18 -33.27
C ARG A 359 11.80 1.55 -32.39
N ALA A 360 11.67 1.57 -31.07
CA ALA A 360 12.60 0.91 -30.17
C ALA A 360 12.53 -0.62 -30.31
N ALA A 361 11.34 -1.17 -30.49
CA ALA A 361 11.11 -2.60 -30.68
C ALA A 361 11.70 -3.11 -31.99
N ALA A 362 11.70 -2.29 -33.07
CA ALA A 362 12.28 -2.64 -34.34
C ALA A 362 13.82 -2.72 -34.32
N LYS A 363 14.47 -2.20 -33.28
CA LYS A 363 15.92 -2.22 -33.13
C LYS A 363 16.34 -3.19 -32.05
N GLY A 364 17.13 -4.20 -32.36
CA GLY A 364 17.70 -5.12 -31.37
C GLY A 364 17.25 -6.57 -31.50
N PHE A 365 16.72 -6.92 -32.67
CA PHE A 365 16.45 -8.32 -33.05
C PHE A 365 15.53 -9.07 -32.06
N ILE A 366 14.59 -8.37 -31.45
CA ILE A 366 13.71 -8.97 -30.43
C ILE A 366 12.75 -10.02 -31.02
N ASN A 367 12.63 -10.07 -32.32
CA ASN A 367 11.91 -11.09 -33.11
C ASN A 367 12.80 -12.27 -33.58
N ALA A 368 14.05 -12.33 -33.13
CA ALA A 368 14.94 -13.42 -33.49
C ALA A 368 14.44 -14.80 -33.00
N THR A 369 13.83 -14.82 -31.80
CA THR A 369 13.19 -16.05 -31.28
C THR A 369 12.05 -16.49 -32.19
N ASP A 370 11.24 -15.56 -32.68
CA ASP A 370 10.12 -15.85 -33.59
C ASP A 370 10.62 -16.38 -34.95
N CYS A 371 11.77 -15.88 -35.40
CA CYS A 371 12.46 -16.41 -36.60
C CYS A 371 12.95 -17.84 -36.40
N ALA A 372 13.55 -18.15 -35.25
CA ALA A 372 13.96 -19.51 -34.89
C ALA A 372 12.74 -20.46 -34.75
N ASP A 373 11.67 -20.00 -34.13
CA ASP A 373 10.41 -20.74 -33.98
C ASP A 373 9.77 -21.01 -35.35
N TYR A 374 9.86 -20.06 -36.30
CA TYR A 374 9.41 -20.24 -37.69
C TYR A 374 10.11 -21.44 -38.35
N LEU A 375 11.43 -21.50 -38.26
CA LEU A 375 12.20 -22.64 -38.78
C LEU A 375 11.85 -23.95 -38.10
N THR A 376 11.65 -23.90 -36.75
CA THR A 376 11.28 -25.06 -36.00
C THR A 376 9.91 -25.61 -36.39
N LYS A 377 8.93 -24.74 -36.64
CA LYS A 377 7.60 -25.12 -37.14
C LYS A 377 7.67 -25.71 -38.54
N LYS A 378 8.69 -25.38 -39.33
CA LYS A 378 8.95 -25.97 -40.64
C LYS A 378 9.81 -27.25 -40.59
N GLY A 379 10.11 -27.77 -39.38
CA GLY A 379 10.74 -29.08 -39.18
C GLY A 379 12.23 -29.04 -38.80
N MET A 380 12.84 -27.87 -38.66
CA MET A 380 14.21 -27.76 -38.15
C MET A 380 14.28 -28.00 -36.66
N PRO A 381 15.19 -28.83 -36.11
CA PRO A 381 15.41 -28.93 -34.69
C PRO A 381 15.70 -27.56 -34.05
N PHE A 382 15.10 -27.24 -32.89
CA PHE A 382 15.21 -25.92 -32.29
C PHE A 382 16.67 -25.45 -32.10
N ARG A 383 17.58 -26.34 -31.70
CA ARG A 383 19.01 -25.96 -31.50
C ARG A 383 19.68 -25.55 -32.82
N ASP A 384 19.28 -26.13 -33.91
CA ASP A 384 19.81 -25.78 -35.26
C ASP A 384 19.15 -24.50 -35.76
N ALA A 385 17.85 -24.32 -35.55
CA ALA A 385 17.13 -23.08 -35.80
C ALA A 385 17.72 -21.89 -35.00
N TYR A 386 18.03 -22.11 -33.73
CA TYR A 386 18.71 -21.12 -32.90
C TYR A 386 20.08 -20.70 -33.44
N LYS A 387 20.93 -21.68 -33.84
CA LYS A 387 22.23 -21.39 -34.42
C LYS A 387 22.11 -20.68 -35.74
N CYS A 388 21.22 -21.14 -36.63
CA CYS A 388 20.92 -20.51 -37.92
C CYS A 388 20.54 -19.04 -37.73
N THR A 389 19.54 -18.77 -36.88
CA THR A 389 19.09 -17.40 -36.61
C THR A 389 20.17 -16.55 -35.94
N GLY A 390 20.94 -17.11 -35.02
CA GLY A 390 22.04 -16.40 -34.36
C GLY A 390 23.14 -15.99 -35.32
N THR A 391 23.49 -16.85 -36.30
CA THR A 391 24.45 -16.52 -37.36
C THR A 391 23.93 -15.40 -38.26
N MET A 392 22.64 -15.45 -38.60
CA MET A 392 21.95 -14.44 -39.39
C MET A 392 21.90 -13.08 -38.66
N VAL A 393 21.56 -13.06 -37.38
CA VAL A 393 21.59 -11.85 -36.54
C VAL A 393 23.00 -11.25 -36.48
N ALA A 394 24.04 -12.06 -36.30
CA ALA A 394 25.42 -11.60 -36.29
C ALA A 394 25.85 -10.99 -37.66
N ALA A 395 25.36 -11.52 -38.76
CA ALA A 395 25.59 -10.93 -40.08
C ALA A 395 24.85 -9.59 -40.24
N CYS A 396 23.57 -9.53 -39.86
CA CYS A 396 22.78 -8.31 -39.88
C CYS A 396 23.44 -7.18 -39.07
N ILE A 397 23.96 -7.49 -37.87
CA ILE A 397 24.69 -6.50 -37.03
C ILE A 397 25.91 -5.94 -37.77
N ARG A 398 26.70 -6.78 -38.45
CA ARG A 398 27.87 -6.33 -39.20
C ARG A 398 27.52 -5.45 -40.39
N GLU A 399 26.36 -5.73 -41.02
CA GLU A 399 25.90 -5.02 -42.21
C GLU A 399 25.00 -3.80 -41.86
N GLY A 400 24.66 -3.61 -40.59
CA GLY A 400 23.76 -2.52 -40.17
C GLY A 400 22.32 -2.71 -40.61
N LYS A 401 21.89 -3.96 -40.85
CA LYS A 401 20.52 -4.35 -41.26
C LYS A 401 19.73 -4.91 -40.04
N THR A 402 18.41 -4.96 -40.20
CA THR A 402 17.49 -5.75 -39.37
C THR A 402 17.10 -7.05 -40.08
N LEU A 403 16.42 -7.97 -39.38
CA LEU A 403 15.92 -9.20 -40.02
C LEU A 403 14.87 -8.89 -41.11
N GLU A 404 14.05 -7.88 -40.90
CA GLU A 404 12.99 -7.46 -41.80
C GLU A 404 13.53 -6.86 -43.12
N GLU A 405 14.79 -6.41 -43.13
CA GLU A 405 15.45 -5.83 -44.31
C GLU A 405 16.16 -6.87 -45.17
N LEU A 406 16.24 -8.13 -44.70
CA LEU A 406 16.78 -9.23 -45.50
C LEU A 406 15.81 -9.59 -46.64
N THR A 407 16.35 -9.80 -47.85
CA THR A 407 15.60 -10.38 -48.98
C THR A 407 15.39 -11.88 -48.76
N LEU A 408 14.40 -12.46 -49.41
CA LEU A 408 14.17 -13.90 -49.32
C LEU A 408 15.40 -14.71 -49.77
N ASP A 409 16.12 -14.24 -50.79
CA ASP A 409 17.37 -14.89 -51.24
C ASP A 409 18.46 -14.84 -50.18
N GLU A 410 18.56 -13.73 -49.43
CA GLU A 410 19.48 -13.65 -48.25
C GLU A 410 19.05 -14.61 -47.14
N PHE A 411 17.76 -14.72 -46.81
CA PHE A 411 17.25 -15.72 -45.88
C PHE A 411 17.59 -17.16 -46.32
N LYS A 412 17.40 -17.47 -47.59
CA LYS A 412 17.69 -18.81 -48.17
C LYS A 412 19.17 -19.19 -48.16
N GLN A 413 20.09 -18.24 -48.02
CA GLN A 413 21.50 -18.56 -47.82
C GLN A 413 21.75 -19.28 -46.48
N TYR A 414 20.86 -19.12 -45.52
CA TYR A 414 20.98 -19.76 -44.23
C TYR A 414 20.14 -21.05 -44.13
N SER A 415 18.99 -21.14 -44.80
CA SER A 415 18.14 -22.33 -44.88
C SER A 415 17.15 -22.25 -46.02
N ASP A 416 17.01 -23.35 -46.78
CA ASP A 416 15.99 -23.49 -47.84
C ASP A 416 14.55 -23.52 -47.29
N LEU A 417 14.36 -23.68 -45.96
CA LEU A 417 13.05 -23.65 -45.28
C LEU A 417 12.42 -22.26 -45.26
N PHE A 418 13.17 -21.20 -45.52
CA PHE A 418 12.62 -19.85 -45.58
C PHE A 418 11.78 -19.64 -46.85
N GLU A 419 10.58 -19.13 -46.64
CA GLU A 419 9.62 -18.76 -47.69
C GLU A 419 9.10 -17.34 -47.39
N ASP A 420 8.29 -16.76 -48.30
CA ASP A 420 7.77 -15.39 -48.20
C ASP A 420 6.98 -15.15 -46.87
N ASP A 421 6.43 -16.16 -46.25
CA ASP A 421 5.69 -16.09 -45.00
C ASP A 421 6.57 -15.76 -43.79
N VAL A 422 7.91 -15.80 -43.92
CA VAL A 422 8.86 -15.35 -42.90
C VAL A 422 8.62 -13.91 -42.46
N TYR A 423 8.33 -13.02 -43.41
CA TYR A 423 8.09 -11.59 -43.14
C TYR A 423 6.85 -11.39 -42.24
N THR A 424 5.85 -12.23 -42.41
CA THR A 424 4.69 -12.23 -41.52
C THR A 424 5.07 -12.78 -40.15
N ALA A 425 5.83 -13.86 -40.08
CA ALA A 425 6.22 -14.51 -38.83
C ALA A 425 7.09 -13.63 -37.92
N ILE A 426 8.01 -12.84 -38.53
CA ILE A 426 8.90 -11.94 -37.77
C ILE A 426 8.34 -10.53 -37.57
N ASN A 427 7.14 -10.23 -38.12
CA ASN A 427 6.50 -8.95 -37.86
C ASN A 427 6.19 -8.79 -36.37
N LEU A 428 6.59 -7.67 -35.79
CA LEU A 428 6.49 -7.46 -34.32
C LEU A 428 5.06 -7.56 -33.77
N THR A 429 4.06 -7.17 -34.54
CA THR A 429 2.66 -7.35 -34.14
C THR A 429 2.29 -8.82 -34.14
N THR A 430 2.65 -9.55 -35.20
CA THR A 430 2.45 -11.01 -35.29
C THR A 430 3.19 -11.73 -34.15
N CYS A 431 4.40 -11.30 -33.80
CA CYS A 431 5.16 -11.85 -32.69
C CYS A 431 4.42 -11.70 -31.35
N CYS A 432 3.78 -10.55 -31.10
CA CYS A 432 2.95 -10.38 -29.89
C CYS A 432 1.68 -11.24 -29.95
N GLU A 433 0.95 -11.21 -31.07
CA GLU A 433 -0.33 -11.92 -31.24
C GLU A 433 -0.16 -13.44 -31.37
N GLY A 434 1.02 -13.92 -31.76
CA GLY A 434 1.37 -15.34 -31.80
C GLY A 434 1.62 -15.98 -30.43
N ARG A 435 1.84 -15.18 -29.37
CA ARG A 435 2.08 -15.65 -27.99
C ARG A 435 0.76 -15.89 -27.25
N THR A 436 0.03 -16.92 -27.67
CA THR A 436 -1.32 -17.25 -27.20
C THR A 436 -1.38 -18.02 -25.89
N SER A 437 -0.24 -18.31 -25.26
CA SER A 437 -0.17 -18.95 -23.94
C SER A 437 -0.91 -18.10 -22.91
N TYR A 438 -1.54 -18.75 -21.92
CA TYR A 438 -2.29 -18.07 -20.87
C TYR A 438 -1.41 -17.04 -20.16
N GLY A 439 -1.93 -15.81 -20.04
CA GLY A 439 -1.18 -14.68 -19.46
C GLY A 439 -0.17 -14.04 -20.41
N GLY A 440 -0.16 -14.40 -21.70
CA GLY A 440 0.72 -13.82 -22.73
C GLY A 440 0.30 -12.41 -23.16
N PRO A 441 1.07 -11.79 -24.08
CA PRO A 441 0.95 -10.37 -24.43
C PRO A 441 -0.07 -10.08 -25.54
N THR A 442 -0.85 -11.06 -26.02
CA THR A 442 -1.85 -10.80 -27.06
C THR A 442 -2.85 -9.76 -26.61
N LYS A 443 -3.38 -8.97 -27.53
CA LYS A 443 -4.44 -8.00 -27.22
C LYS A 443 -5.63 -8.67 -26.54
N ALA A 444 -6.06 -9.84 -27.00
CA ALA A 444 -7.15 -10.59 -26.39
C ALA A 444 -6.83 -11.02 -24.94
N SER A 445 -5.59 -11.46 -24.67
CA SER A 445 -5.13 -11.81 -23.33
C SER A 445 -5.10 -10.59 -22.41
N VAL A 446 -4.62 -9.44 -22.86
CA VAL A 446 -4.62 -8.19 -22.08
C VAL A 446 -6.06 -7.79 -21.71
N MET A 447 -6.98 -7.80 -22.68
CA MET A 447 -8.40 -7.47 -22.42
C MET A 447 -9.03 -8.42 -21.42
N LYS A 448 -8.71 -9.73 -21.52
CA LYS A 448 -9.15 -10.71 -20.54
C LYS A 448 -8.57 -10.43 -19.15
N GLN A 449 -7.28 -10.14 -19.03
CA GLN A 449 -6.64 -9.77 -17.76
C GLN A 449 -7.30 -8.54 -17.14
N VAL A 450 -7.62 -7.52 -17.93
CA VAL A 450 -8.35 -6.32 -17.49
C VAL A 450 -9.71 -6.71 -16.91
N ALA A 451 -10.48 -7.54 -17.62
CA ALA A 451 -11.79 -8.00 -17.15
C ALA A 451 -11.68 -8.83 -15.85
N ASP A 452 -10.71 -9.77 -15.79
CA ASP A 452 -10.47 -10.62 -14.63
C ASP A 452 -10.07 -9.79 -13.39
N VAL A 453 -9.22 -8.78 -13.54
CA VAL A 453 -8.77 -7.91 -12.46
C VAL A 453 -9.91 -7.00 -12.00
N LYS A 454 -10.62 -6.33 -12.92
CA LYS A 454 -11.78 -5.49 -12.58
C LYS A 454 -12.88 -6.31 -11.87
N GLY A 455 -13.12 -7.55 -12.29
CA GLY A 455 -14.06 -8.46 -11.63
C GLY A 455 -13.67 -8.85 -10.20
N LYS A 456 -12.39 -8.79 -9.84
CA LYS A 456 -11.90 -9.06 -8.48
C LYS A 456 -11.93 -7.83 -7.56
N LEU A 457 -12.17 -6.64 -8.11
CA LEU A 457 -12.29 -5.39 -7.33
C LEU A 457 -13.73 -5.13 -6.87
N ALA A 458 -14.70 -5.72 -7.57
CA ALA A 458 -16.11 -5.66 -7.21
C ALA A 458 -16.39 -6.53 -5.96
#